data_3ae36b40a2d26b53da3014fbac1bb679
#
_entry.id   3ae36b40a2d26b53da3014fbac1bb679
#
_cell.length_a   1.000
_cell.length_b   1.000
_cell.length_c   1.000
_cell.angle_alpha   90.00
_cell.angle_beta   90.00
_cell.angle_gamma   90.00
#
_symmetry.space_group_name_H-M   'P 1'
#
loop_
_entity.id
_entity.type
_entity.pdbx_description
1 polymer ?
#
loop_
_entity_poly.entity_id
_entity_poly.type
_entity_poly.pdbx_seq_one_letter_code
_entity_poly.pdbx_strand_id
1 'polypeptide(L)'
;MDYIRRNGVLLTVALCLVVGAALVVRSSRTAGRADPLGHAFLELMAPLERTASAIGRGVSGGWQGVADLVHARGENAVLRERVQRLEQELDRLSEVEPENARLRQLLDFRQTLQGELLTARVIGRDATGLARTLTIDRGESAGVARGAAALAPAGIVGQVFLVSRHAARVLLVTDHNSGVDALVQRTRARGIVQGTVDAGCVLNYVKRTEDVQVGDALVSSGLDGIFPKGLPIGRVVAIDKRGQGLFQSAEVAPEVDIERLEEVLVTRGPVTPVEPAPAAPGE
;
A
#
# COMPACT_ATOMS: atom_id res chain seq x y z
N MET A 1 50.92 -21.27 -46.09
CA MET A 1 50.58 -22.71 -46.08
C MET A 1 49.29 -23.03 -45.28
N ASP A 2 48.76 -22.10 -44.56
CA ASP A 2 47.52 -22.34 -43.68
C ASP A 2 46.18 -22.25 -44.40
N TYR A 3 46.14 -21.68 -45.61
CA TYR A 3 44.90 -21.57 -46.39
C TYR A 3 44.39 -22.91 -46.94
N ILE A 4 45.35 -23.82 -47.23
CA ILE A 4 45.05 -25.18 -47.79
C ILE A 4 44.48 -26.11 -46.68
N ARG A 5 44.89 -25.91 -45.42
CA ARG A 5 44.48 -26.77 -44.30
C ARG A 5 43.07 -26.44 -43.78
N ARG A 6 42.64 -25.17 -43.92
CA ARG A 6 41.33 -24.69 -43.45
C ARG A 6 40.20 -24.91 -44.47
N ASN A 7 40.54 -24.98 -45.75
CA ASN A 7 39.59 -25.21 -46.84
C ASN A 7 39.81 -26.57 -47.55
N GLY A 8 40.57 -27.49 -46.96
CA GLY A 8 40.87 -28.81 -47.54
C GLY A 8 39.59 -29.59 -47.88
N VAL A 9 38.58 -29.51 -47.02
CA VAL A 9 37.31 -30.17 -47.28
C VAL A 9 36.53 -29.51 -48.45
N LEU A 10 36.56 -28.19 -48.58
CA LEU A 10 35.97 -27.46 -49.71
C LEU A 10 36.71 -27.71 -51.02
N LEU A 11 38.06 -27.81 -50.99
CA LEU A 11 38.88 -28.14 -52.14
C LEU A 11 38.66 -29.58 -52.60
N THR A 12 38.58 -30.54 -51.72
CA THR A 12 38.27 -31.95 -52.08
C THR A 12 36.86 -32.09 -52.65
N VAL A 13 35.84 -31.39 -52.08
CA VAL A 13 34.47 -31.40 -52.62
C VAL A 13 34.42 -30.74 -54.00
N ALA A 14 35.13 -29.61 -54.20
CA ALA A 14 35.21 -28.93 -55.50
C ALA A 14 35.93 -29.79 -56.53
N LEU A 15 37.01 -30.49 -56.14
CA LEU A 15 37.74 -31.43 -57.03
C LEU A 15 36.90 -32.61 -57.43
N CYS A 16 36.15 -33.19 -56.48
CA CYS A 16 35.18 -34.29 -56.77
C CYS A 16 34.07 -33.84 -57.71
N LEU A 17 33.55 -32.61 -57.57
CA LEU A 17 32.54 -32.05 -58.46
C LEU A 17 33.08 -31.83 -59.89
N VAL A 18 34.32 -31.32 -60.03
CA VAL A 18 34.98 -31.09 -61.32
C VAL A 18 35.28 -32.42 -62.03
N VAL A 19 35.81 -33.41 -61.31
CA VAL A 19 36.07 -34.74 -61.82
C VAL A 19 34.75 -35.44 -62.21
N GLY A 20 33.71 -35.31 -61.41
CA GLY A 20 32.32 -35.85 -61.70
C GLY A 20 31.75 -35.21 -62.96
N ALA A 21 31.81 -33.91 -63.12
CA ALA A 21 31.31 -33.17 -64.27
C ALA A 21 32.15 -33.55 -65.55
N ALA A 22 33.47 -33.69 -65.43
CA ALA A 22 34.31 -34.16 -66.56
C ALA A 22 34.00 -35.56 -67.01
N LEU A 23 33.69 -36.47 -66.08
CA LEU A 23 33.26 -37.84 -66.36
C LEU A 23 31.91 -37.89 -67.05
N VAL A 24 30.93 -37.08 -66.62
CA VAL A 24 29.58 -36.97 -67.24
C VAL A 24 29.71 -36.42 -68.66
N VAL A 25 30.49 -35.37 -68.89
CA VAL A 25 30.74 -34.83 -70.24
C VAL A 25 31.43 -35.83 -71.14
N ARG A 26 32.34 -36.63 -70.61
CA ARG A 26 32.96 -37.71 -71.37
C ARG A 26 32.04 -38.87 -71.67
N SER A 27 31.17 -39.24 -70.76
CA SER A 27 30.13 -40.28 -70.93
C SER A 27 29.06 -39.86 -71.93
N SER A 28 28.71 -38.59 -72.00
CA SER A 28 27.68 -38.10 -72.96
C SER A 28 28.19 -38.08 -74.42
N ARG A 29 29.55 -38.20 -74.63
CA ARG A 29 30.18 -38.26 -75.99
C ARG A 29 30.26 -39.68 -76.52
N THR A 30 29.93 -40.70 -75.71
CA THR A 30 30.01 -42.12 -76.13
C THR A 30 28.65 -42.78 -76.00
N ALA A 31 27.65 -42.23 -76.70
CA ALA A 31 26.33 -42.80 -76.77
C ALA A 31 26.39 -44.10 -77.61
N GLY A 32 26.36 -45.29 -76.98
CA GLY A 32 26.21 -46.50 -77.71
C GLY A 32 26.48 -47.84 -77.04
N ARG A 33 26.91 -47.88 -75.77
CA ARG A 33 27.05 -49.18 -75.07
C ARG A 33 26.66 -49.02 -73.60
N ALA A 34 25.89 -49.99 -73.14
CA ALA A 34 25.48 -50.08 -71.73
C ALA A 34 26.72 -50.13 -70.84
N ASP A 35 27.03 -49.03 -70.18
CA ASP A 35 28.16 -48.85 -69.32
C ASP A 35 27.86 -49.22 -67.87
N PRO A 36 28.42 -50.37 -67.40
CA PRO A 36 28.17 -50.77 -65.98
C PRO A 36 28.81 -49.79 -64.98
N LEU A 37 29.71 -48.91 -65.46
CA LEU A 37 30.33 -47.86 -64.62
C LEU A 37 29.38 -46.71 -64.28
N GLY A 38 28.44 -46.37 -65.18
CA GLY A 38 27.42 -45.34 -64.91
C GLY A 38 26.46 -45.73 -63.78
N HIS A 39 26.09 -47.02 -63.77
CA HIS A 39 25.24 -47.52 -62.66
C HIS A 39 25.99 -47.55 -61.32
N ALA A 40 27.25 -47.96 -61.30
CA ALA A 40 28.07 -47.94 -60.09
C ALA A 40 28.30 -46.53 -59.55
N PHE A 41 28.41 -45.49 -60.41
CA PHE A 41 28.56 -44.13 -60.04
C PHE A 41 27.28 -43.50 -59.43
N LEU A 42 26.12 -43.85 -60.04
CA LEU A 42 24.83 -43.45 -59.50
C LEU A 42 24.53 -44.08 -58.12
N GLU A 43 24.94 -45.34 -57.96
CA GLU A 43 24.79 -46.06 -56.71
C GLU A 43 25.70 -45.56 -55.58
N LEU A 44 26.89 -45.09 -55.96
CA LEU A 44 27.86 -44.47 -55.03
C LEU A 44 27.46 -43.02 -54.65
N MET A 45 26.75 -42.31 -55.55
CA MET A 45 26.26 -40.95 -55.30
C MET A 45 24.96 -40.90 -54.50
N ALA A 46 24.13 -41.95 -54.58
CA ALA A 46 22.83 -42.01 -53.87
C ALA A 46 22.94 -41.84 -52.35
N PRO A 47 23.94 -42.39 -51.64
CA PRO A 47 24.10 -42.12 -50.19
C PRO A 47 24.56 -40.69 -49.88
N LEU A 48 25.30 -40.02 -50.81
CA LEU A 48 25.78 -38.66 -50.62
C LEU A 48 24.64 -37.63 -50.66
N GLU A 49 23.68 -37.79 -51.56
CA GLU A 49 22.49 -36.93 -51.60
C GLU A 49 21.58 -37.12 -50.36
N ARG A 50 21.47 -38.38 -49.88
CA ARG A 50 20.69 -38.68 -48.68
C ARG A 50 21.32 -38.05 -47.41
N THR A 51 22.64 -38.07 -47.30
CA THR A 51 23.35 -37.47 -46.17
C THR A 51 23.36 -35.95 -46.25
N ALA A 52 23.51 -35.34 -47.41
CA ALA A 52 23.43 -33.90 -47.61
C ALA A 52 22.05 -33.32 -47.26
N SER A 53 20.98 -34.04 -47.67
CA SER A 53 19.58 -33.62 -47.33
C SER A 53 19.22 -33.84 -45.87
N ALA A 54 19.84 -34.80 -45.18
CA ALA A 54 19.65 -35.04 -43.75
C ALA A 54 20.37 -33.97 -42.91
N ILE A 55 21.57 -33.58 -43.30
CA ILE A 55 22.32 -32.49 -42.64
C ILE A 55 21.62 -31.13 -42.82
N GLY A 56 21.11 -30.83 -44.03
CA GLY A 56 20.36 -29.61 -44.30
C GLY A 56 19.10 -29.46 -43.42
N ARG A 57 18.38 -30.55 -43.20
CA ARG A 57 17.17 -30.57 -42.36
C ARG A 57 17.50 -30.50 -40.86
N GLY A 58 18.60 -31.12 -40.45
CA GLY A 58 19.07 -31.03 -39.05
C GLY A 58 19.54 -29.63 -38.65
N VAL A 59 20.25 -28.95 -39.57
CA VAL A 59 20.74 -27.58 -39.31
C VAL A 59 19.61 -26.57 -39.32
N SER A 60 18.65 -26.66 -40.24
CA SER A 60 17.52 -25.73 -40.29
C SER A 60 16.59 -25.90 -39.10
N GLY A 61 16.35 -27.12 -38.59
CA GLY A 61 15.59 -27.37 -37.38
C GLY A 61 16.26 -26.88 -36.10
N GLY A 62 17.61 -26.98 -36.02
CA GLY A 62 18.40 -26.48 -34.91
C GLY A 62 18.38 -24.95 -34.82
N TRP A 63 18.48 -24.24 -35.92
CA TRP A 63 18.42 -22.77 -35.97
C TRP A 63 17.03 -22.23 -35.62
N GLN A 64 15.96 -22.89 -36.05
CA GLN A 64 14.58 -22.52 -35.67
C GLN A 64 14.36 -22.70 -34.18
N GLY A 65 14.78 -23.82 -33.58
CA GLY A 65 14.69 -24.04 -32.15
C GLY A 65 15.48 -23.02 -31.29
N VAL A 66 16.64 -22.56 -31.79
CA VAL A 66 17.41 -21.50 -31.10
C VAL A 66 16.73 -20.12 -31.25
N ALA A 67 16.19 -19.83 -32.43
CA ALA A 67 15.44 -18.59 -32.66
C ALA A 67 14.16 -18.53 -31.80
N ASP A 68 13.43 -19.64 -31.71
CA ASP A 68 12.23 -19.74 -30.86
C ASP A 68 12.55 -19.60 -29.36
N LEU A 69 13.68 -20.19 -28.93
CA LEU A 69 14.17 -20.03 -27.55
C LEU A 69 14.56 -18.57 -27.22
N VAL A 70 15.19 -17.86 -28.15
CA VAL A 70 15.56 -16.45 -27.98
C VAL A 70 14.29 -15.58 -27.97
N HIS A 71 13.33 -15.83 -28.86
CA HIS A 71 12.03 -15.15 -28.87
C HIS A 71 11.24 -15.41 -27.59
N ALA A 72 11.14 -16.68 -27.17
CA ALA A 72 10.45 -17.03 -25.92
C ALA A 72 11.10 -16.40 -24.67
N ARG A 73 12.43 -16.25 -24.65
CA ARG A 73 13.11 -15.52 -23.59
C ARG A 73 12.81 -14.02 -23.62
N GLY A 74 12.78 -13.43 -24.80
CA GLY A 74 12.39 -12.03 -24.99
C GLY A 74 10.94 -11.78 -24.57
N GLU A 75 9.99 -12.61 -25.02
CA GLU A 75 8.59 -12.53 -24.62
C GLU A 75 8.42 -12.74 -23.10
N ASN A 76 9.16 -13.68 -22.50
CA ASN A 76 9.10 -13.94 -21.07
C ASN A 76 9.63 -12.75 -20.26
N ALA A 77 10.65 -12.05 -20.75
CA ALA A 77 11.15 -10.82 -20.13
C ALA A 77 10.12 -9.69 -20.20
N VAL A 78 9.50 -9.47 -21.37
CA VAL A 78 8.46 -8.47 -21.57
C VAL A 78 7.21 -8.78 -20.74
N LEU A 79 6.81 -10.06 -20.69
CA LEU A 79 5.66 -10.50 -19.88
C LEU A 79 5.92 -10.30 -18.37
N ARG A 80 7.13 -10.61 -17.89
CA ARG A 80 7.50 -10.36 -16.48
C ARG A 80 7.50 -8.88 -16.15
N GLU A 81 8.02 -8.04 -17.02
CA GLU A 81 7.97 -6.58 -16.83
C GLU A 81 6.53 -6.08 -16.81
N ARG A 82 5.67 -6.65 -17.67
CA ARG A 82 4.26 -6.29 -17.71
C ARG A 82 3.50 -6.74 -16.45
N VAL A 83 3.78 -7.95 -15.97
CA VAL A 83 3.23 -8.45 -14.69
C VAL A 83 3.66 -7.55 -13.54
N GLN A 84 4.96 -7.24 -13.41
CA GLN A 84 5.44 -6.34 -12.36
C GLN A 84 4.79 -4.95 -12.42
N ARG A 85 4.59 -4.43 -13.62
CA ARG A 85 3.91 -3.12 -13.80
C ARG A 85 2.45 -3.18 -13.40
N LEU A 86 1.74 -4.25 -13.77
CA LEU A 86 0.35 -4.46 -13.38
C LEU A 86 0.21 -4.70 -11.87
N GLU A 87 1.13 -5.44 -11.26
CA GLU A 87 1.17 -5.63 -9.81
C GLU A 87 1.37 -4.29 -9.08
N GLN A 88 2.32 -3.45 -9.52
CA GLN A 88 2.53 -2.11 -8.96
C GLN A 88 1.30 -1.20 -9.14
N GLU A 89 0.59 -1.32 -10.26
CA GLU A 89 -0.64 -0.57 -10.50
C GLU A 89 -1.79 -1.06 -9.61
N LEU A 90 -1.90 -2.37 -9.41
CA LEU A 90 -2.86 -2.96 -8.48
C LEU A 90 -2.58 -2.55 -7.03
N ASP A 91 -1.31 -2.59 -6.59
CA ASP A 91 -0.91 -2.15 -5.26
C ASP A 91 -1.27 -0.67 -5.04
N ARG A 92 -1.02 0.16 -6.04
CA ARG A 92 -1.38 1.58 -5.99
C ARG A 92 -2.90 1.79 -5.93
N LEU A 93 -3.66 1.02 -6.71
CA LEU A 93 -5.13 1.11 -6.70
C LEU A 93 -5.72 0.59 -5.39
N SER A 94 -5.12 -0.45 -4.80
CA SER A 94 -5.56 -1.01 -3.52
C SER A 94 -5.41 -0.03 -2.35
N GLU A 95 -4.47 0.94 -2.43
CA GLU A 95 -4.31 1.99 -1.42
C GLU A 95 -5.31 3.14 -1.61
N VAL A 96 -5.71 3.42 -2.86
CA VAL A 96 -6.65 4.51 -3.18
C VAL A 96 -8.05 4.26 -2.62
N GLU A 97 -8.53 3.02 -2.61
CA GLU A 97 -9.85 2.68 -2.07
C GLU A 97 -9.99 2.98 -0.57
N PRO A 98 -9.10 2.49 0.32
CA PRO A 98 -9.14 2.81 1.74
C PRO A 98 -8.99 4.32 2.02
N GLU A 99 -8.08 5.00 1.30
CA GLU A 99 -7.92 6.46 1.43
C GLU A 99 -9.23 7.19 1.08
N ASN A 100 -9.88 6.81 0.00
CA ASN A 100 -11.15 7.40 -0.41
C ASN A 100 -12.27 7.16 0.62
N ALA A 101 -12.33 5.97 1.19
CA ALA A 101 -13.28 5.63 2.25
C ALA A 101 -13.04 6.48 3.51
N ARG A 102 -11.78 6.62 3.95
CA ARG A 102 -11.43 7.46 5.11
C ARG A 102 -11.78 8.93 4.88
N LEU A 103 -11.42 9.47 3.71
CA LEU A 103 -11.74 10.87 3.38
C LEU A 103 -13.25 11.12 3.32
N ARG A 104 -14.04 10.19 2.82
CA ARG A 104 -15.52 10.28 2.86
C ARG A 104 -16.04 10.30 4.30
N GLN A 105 -15.57 9.39 5.15
CA GLN A 105 -15.95 9.37 6.56
C GLN A 105 -15.59 10.68 7.28
N LEU A 106 -14.43 11.26 6.95
CA LEU A 106 -14.01 12.54 7.50
C LEU A 106 -14.89 13.70 7.01
N LEU A 107 -15.30 13.68 5.76
CA LEU A 107 -16.21 14.67 5.18
C LEU A 107 -17.61 14.56 5.78
N ASP A 108 -18.15 13.34 5.94
CA ASP A 108 -19.43 13.10 6.56
C ASP A 108 -19.40 13.56 8.02
N PHE A 109 -18.35 13.23 8.76
CA PHE A 109 -18.17 13.69 10.14
C PHE A 109 -18.10 15.21 10.23
N ARG A 110 -17.38 15.87 9.30
CA ARG A 110 -17.34 17.33 9.24
C ARG A 110 -18.73 17.96 9.13
N GLN A 111 -19.66 17.32 8.42
CA GLN A 111 -21.04 17.82 8.28
C GLN A 111 -21.86 17.71 9.57
N THR A 112 -21.47 16.84 10.51
CA THR A 112 -22.11 16.71 11.81
C THR A 112 -21.70 17.78 12.81
N LEU A 113 -20.72 18.60 12.46
CA LEU A 113 -20.18 19.66 13.31
C LEU A 113 -20.42 21.02 12.66
N GLN A 114 -20.91 21.98 13.47
CA GLN A 114 -21.04 23.39 13.07
C GLN A 114 -19.81 24.17 13.54
N GLY A 115 -19.18 24.88 12.64
CA GLY A 115 -18.01 25.70 12.92
C GLY A 115 -16.94 25.59 11.86
N GLU A 116 -15.89 26.36 12.01
CA GLU A 116 -14.75 26.31 11.08
C GLU A 116 -13.83 25.14 11.42
N LEU A 117 -13.79 24.16 10.54
CA LEU A 117 -12.98 22.96 10.64
C LEU A 117 -12.00 22.90 9.48
N LEU A 118 -10.74 22.60 9.79
CA LEU A 118 -9.66 22.42 8.86
C LEU A 118 -9.22 20.95 8.84
N THR A 119 -9.19 20.35 7.68
CA THR A 119 -8.56 19.02 7.52
C THR A 119 -7.05 19.14 7.50
N ALA A 120 -6.37 18.33 8.28
CA ALA A 120 -4.92 18.24 8.36
C ALA A 120 -4.46 16.79 8.28
N ARG A 121 -3.34 16.55 7.61
CA ARG A 121 -2.71 15.24 7.53
C ARG A 121 -1.69 15.07 8.65
N VAL A 122 -1.62 13.88 9.21
CA VAL A 122 -0.58 13.49 10.16
C VAL A 122 0.73 13.24 9.39
N ILE A 123 1.75 14.04 9.68
CA ILE A 123 3.06 13.96 9.02
C ILE A 123 4.17 13.42 9.93
N GLY A 124 3.87 13.19 11.20
CA GLY A 124 4.84 12.62 12.13
C GLY A 124 4.22 12.30 13.49
N ARG A 125 4.90 11.42 14.21
CA ARG A 125 4.58 11.02 15.59
C ARG A 125 5.83 11.13 16.43
N ASP A 126 5.68 11.48 17.69
CA ASP A 126 6.82 11.47 18.61
C ASP A 126 7.14 10.02 19.01
N ALA A 127 8.35 9.59 18.70
CA ALA A 127 8.85 8.26 19.01
C ALA A 127 9.62 8.22 20.35
N THR A 128 9.83 9.36 21.02
CA THR A 128 10.68 9.45 22.23
C THR A 128 9.99 8.92 23.48
N GLY A 129 8.68 8.79 23.47
CA GLY A 129 7.88 8.31 24.61
C GLY A 129 7.75 9.31 25.77
N LEU A 130 8.40 10.48 25.69
CA LEU A 130 8.31 11.53 26.72
C LEU A 130 7.01 12.30 26.69
N ALA A 131 6.46 12.51 25.49
CA ALA A 131 5.15 13.08 25.27
C ALA A 131 4.49 12.41 24.08
N ARG A 132 3.22 12.05 24.18
CA ARG A 132 2.46 11.47 23.07
C ARG A 132 1.89 12.58 22.24
N THR A 133 2.56 12.84 21.11
CA THR A 133 2.18 13.92 20.20
C THR A 133 2.12 13.46 18.76
N LEU A 134 1.22 14.10 17.99
CA LEU A 134 1.18 14.04 16.54
C LEU A 134 1.61 15.36 15.94
N THR A 135 2.33 15.32 14.83
CA THR A 135 2.61 16.51 14.02
C THR A 135 1.70 16.50 12.81
N ILE A 136 1.06 17.63 12.53
CA ILE A 136 0.14 17.82 11.39
C ILE A 136 0.70 18.82 10.39
N ASP A 137 0.32 18.70 9.12
CA ASP A 137 0.77 19.53 7.99
C ASP A 137 0.09 20.90 7.90
N ARG A 138 -0.57 21.35 8.95
CA ARG A 138 -1.26 22.64 9.04
C ARG A 138 -0.79 23.41 10.27
N GLY A 139 -0.54 24.70 10.09
CA GLY A 139 -0.06 25.60 11.14
C GLY A 139 -0.78 26.93 11.11
N GLU A 140 -0.11 27.96 11.65
CA GLU A 140 -0.63 29.31 11.78
C GLU A 140 -1.12 29.91 10.45
N SER A 141 -0.37 29.69 9.35
CA SER A 141 -0.76 30.15 8.01
C SER A 141 -2.08 29.58 7.52
N ALA A 142 -2.50 28.43 8.05
CA ALA A 142 -3.77 27.80 7.76
C ALA A 142 -4.86 28.14 8.81
N GLY A 143 -4.57 29.00 9.80
CA GLY A 143 -5.50 29.42 10.84
C GLY A 143 -5.57 28.45 12.03
N VAL A 144 -4.60 27.54 12.18
CA VAL A 144 -4.48 26.70 13.38
C VAL A 144 -3.94 27.55 14.54
N ALA A 145 -4.63 27.49 15.67
CA ALA A 145 -4.23 28.18 16.89
C ALA A 145 -3.87 27.18 17.99
N ARG A 146 -3.06 27.63 18.94
CA ARG A 146 -2.83 26.88 20.18
C ARG A 146 -4.15 26.74 20.95
N GLY A 147 -4.43 25.57 21.48
CA GLY A 147 -5.67 25.26 22.15
C GLY A 147 -6.76 24.69 21.23
N ALA A 148 -6.55 24.68 19.92
CA ALA A 148 -7.50 24.07 18.99
C ALA A 148 -7.67 22.58 19.26
N ALA A 149 -8.91 22.07 19.14
CA ALA A 149 -9.19 20.63 19.24
C ALA A 149 -8.80 19.92 17.96
N ALA A 150 -8.23 18.73 18.10
CA ALA A 150 -8.03 17.78 17.01
C ALA A 150 -8.98 16.61 17.18
N LEU A 151 -9.75 16.33 16.13
CA LEU A 151 -10.88 15.43 16.12
C LEU A 151 -10.74 14.41 14.98
N ALA A 152 -11.31 13.22 15.17
CA ALA A 152 -11.47 12.19 14.14
C ALA A 152 -12.93 11.71 14.12
N PRO A 153 -13.39 10.99 13.09
CA PRO A 153 -14.73 10.44 13.05
C PRO A 153 -15.09 9.58 14.27
N ALA A 154 -14.11 8.84 14.79
CA ALA A 154 -14.28 8.01 15.98
C ALA A 154 -14.35 8.81 17.30
N GLY A 155 -13.85 10.06 17.35
CA GLY A 155 -13.87 10.86 18.56
C GLY A 155 -12.71 11.85 18.70
N ILE A 156 -12.39 12.18 19.95
CA ILE A 156 -11.36 13.15 20.30
C ILE A 156 -9.97 12.54 20.13
N VAL A 157 -9.10 13.23 19.39
CA VAL A 157 -7.68 12.89 19.22
C VAL A 157 -6.83 13.57 20.28
N GLY A 158 -7.05 14.86 20.48
CA GLY A 158 -6.25 15.68 21.43
C GLY A 158 -6.38 17.17 21.18
N GLN A 159 -5.39 17.92 21.66
CA GLN A 159 -5.36 19.39 21.60
C GLN A 159 -4.05 19.89 21.00
N VAL A 160 -4.13 20.92 20.17
CA VAL A 160 -2.95 21.61 19.64
C VAL A 160 -2.23 22.37 20.75
N PHE A 161 -1.00 21.99 21.08
CA PHE A 161 -0.22 22.63 22.13
C PHE A 161 0.92 23.51 21.62
N LEU A 162 1.42 23.23 20.41
CA LEU A 162 2.47 23.99 19.75
C LEU A 162 2.11 24.23 18.29
N VAL A 163 2.29 25.46 17.83
CA VAL A 163 2.00 25.84 16.44
C VAL A 163 3.23 26.51 15.84
N SER A 164 3.56 26.14 14.62
CA SER A 164 4.53 26.82 13.75
C SER A 164 3.82 27.30 12.48
N ARG A 165 4.54 28.01 11.61
CA ARG A 165 3.94 28.61 10.41
C ARG A 165 3.18 27.62 9.53
N HIS A 166 3.72 26.41 9.32
CA HIS A 166 3.18 25.42 8.36
C HIS A 166 2.83 24.07 8.99
N ALA A 167 3.10 23.88 10.28
CA ALA A 167 2.85 22.65 11.00
C ALA A 167 2.38 22.94 12.43
N ALA A 168 1.72 21.98 13.06
CA ALA A 168 1.38 22.07 14.47
C ALA A 168 1.57 20.72 15.16
N ARG A 169 1.78 20.74 16.47
CA ARG A 169 1.83 19.55 17.31
C ARG A 169 0.57 19.43 18.13
N VAL A 170 -0.03 18.26 18.11
CA VAL A 170 -1.22 17.87 18.85
C VAL A 170 -0.79 17.01 20.02
N LEU A 171 -1.12 17.39 21.24
CA LEU A 171 -1.01 16.57 22.44
C LEU A 171 -2.18 15.58 22.45
N LEU A 172 -1.89 14.30 22.46
CA LEU A 172 -2.90 13.25 22.39
C LEU A 172 -3.69 13.10 23.69
N VAL A 173 -4.92 12.66 23.61
CA VAL A 173 -5.75 12.36 24.80
C VAL A 173 -5.12 11.30 25.70
N THR A 174 -4.28 10.43 25.15
CA THR A 174 -3.54 9.38 25.88
C THR A 174 -2.26 9.89 26.55
N ASP A 175 -1.87 11.14 26.35
CA ASP A 175 -0.72 11.74 27.04
C ASP A 175 -1.03 12.05 28.50
N HIS A 176 -0.11 11.79 29.41
CA HIS A 176 -0.28 12.03 30.84
C HIS A 176 -0.49 13.51 31.21
N ASN A 177 -0.09 14.44 30.36
CA ASN A 177 -0.33 15.88 30.53
C ASN A 177 -1.66 16.33 29.87
N SER A 178 -2.37 15.43 29.20
CA SER A 178 -3.67 15.72 28.61
C SER A 178 -4.78 15.59 29.64
N GLY A 179 -5.81 16.44 29.54
CA GLY A 179 -7.01 16.35 30.34
C GLY A 179 -8.21 16.79 29.51
N VAL A 180 -9.27 15.96 29.47
CA VAL A 180 -10.50 16.23 28.76
C VAL A 180 -11.66 16.16 29.76
N ASP A 181 -12.46 17.22 29.87
CA ASP A 181 -13.67 17.23 30.73
C ASP A 181 -14.71 16.29 30.09
N ALA A 182 -15.07 15.23 30.82
CA ALA A 182 -15.84 14.10 30.32
C ALA A 182 -17.15 13.91 31.12
N LEU A 183 -18.12 13.33 30.42
CA LEU A 183 -19.38 12.86 30.99
C LEU A 183 -19.53 11.37 30.64
N VAL A 184 -19.96 10.60 31.62
CA VAL A 184 -20.55 9.27 31.37
C VAL A 184 -21.87 9.47 30.61
N GLN A 185 -21.98 8.90 29.40
CA GLN A 185 -23.14 9.16 28.55
C GLN A 185 -24.48 8.73 29.23
N ARG A 186 -24.48 7.59 29.93
CA ARG A 186 -25.66 7.00 30.56
C ARG A 186 -26.13 7.79 31.78
N THR A 187 -25.24 8.10 32.70
CA THR A 187 -25.58 8.67 34.02
C THR A 187 -25.35 10.17 34.13
N ARG A 188 -24.67 10.74 33.14
CA ARG A 188 -24.20 12.14 33.13
C ARG A 188 -23.20 12.44 34.27
N ALA A 189 -22.66 11.40 34.92
CA ALA A 189 -21.58 11.54 35.88
C ALA A 189 -20.35 12.23 35.24
N ARG A 190 -19.78 13.18 35.98
CA ARG A 190 -18.69 14.02 35.49
C ARG A 190 -17.35 13.54 36.03
N GLY A 191 -16.34 13.69 35.19
CA GLY A 191 -14.96 13.45 35.55
C GLY A 191 -14.00 14.05 34.51
N ILE A 192 -12.73 13.84 34.68
CA ILE A 192 -11.69 14.26 33.76
C ILE A 192 -11.00 13.01 33.21
N VAL A 193 -11.00 12.84 31.91
CA VAL A 193 -10.21 11.81 31.25
C VAL A 193 -8.78 12.33 31.08
N GLN A 194 -7.84 11.61 31.63
CA GLN A 194 -6.39 11.88 31.53
C GLN A 194 -5.69 10.68 30.91
N GLY A 195 -4.67 10.92 30.12
CA GLY A 195 -3.81 9.85 29.62
C GLY A 195 -2.94 9.26 30.74
N THR A 196 -2.46 8.05 30.50
CA THR A 196 -1.56 7.33 31.41
C THR A 196 -0.21 7.06 30.74
N VAL A 197 0.80 6.69 31.55
CA VAL A 197 2.12 6.33 31.02
C VAL A 197 2.04 5.11 30.08
N ASP A 198 1.11 4.20 30.32
CA ASP A 198 0.96 2.93 29.57
C ASP A 198 0.09 3.06 28.31
N ALA A 199 -0.07 4.27 27.74
CA ALA A 199 -0.87 4.56 26.53
C ALA A 199 -2.40 4.39 26.67
N GLY A 200 -2.91 4.14 27.86
CA GLY A 200 -4.33 4.14 28.20
C GLY A 200 -4.83 5.52 28.61
N CYS A 201 -6.06 5.55 29.05
CA CYS A 201 -6.68 6.71 29.69
C CYS A 201 -7.29 6.32 31.03
N VAL A 202 -7.44 7.27 31.92
CA VAL A 202 -8.13 7.10 33.20
C VAL A 202 -9.13 8.23 33.39
N LEU A 203 -10.36 7.89 33.76
CA LEU A 203 -11.37 8.83 34.20
C LEU A 203 -11.18 9.10 35.69
N ASN A 204 -10.79 10.29 36.06
CA ASN A 204 -10.54 10.74 37.43
C ASN A 204 -11.63 11.67 37.92
N TYR A 205 -11.67 11.91 39.23
CA TYR A 205 -12.53 12.89 39.90
C TYR A 205 -14.04 12.60 39.79
N VAL A 206 -14.43 11.36 39.55
CA VAL A 206 -15.84 10.96 39.59
C VAL A 206 -16.27 10.79 41.04
N LYS A 207 -17.35 11.42 41.48
CA LYS A 207 -17.86 11.24 42.83
C LYS A 207 -18.26 9.76 43.04
N ARG A 208 -17.97 9.21 44.23
CA ARG A 208 -18.33 7.82 44.54
C ARG A 208 -19.83 7.58 44.59
N THR A 209 -20.62 8.63 44.75
CA THR A 209 -22.09 8.58 44.70
C THR A 209 -22.63 8.38 43.29
N GLU A 210 -21.81 8.64 42.29
CA GLU A 210 -22.20 8.51 40.90
C GLU A 210 -22.04 7.04 40.44
N ASP A 211 -23.02 6.57 39.68
CA ASP A 211 -22.99 5.22 39.11
C ASP A 211 -22.19 5.20 37.81
N VAL A 212 -21.04 4.52 37.85
CA VAL A 212 -20.20 4.23 36.69
C VAL A 212 -20.06 2.72 36.57
N GLN A 213 -20.20 2.19 35.36
CA GLN A 213 -20.13 0.77 35.05
C GLN A 213 -19.13 0.50 33.94
N VAL A 214 -18.56 -0.71 33.93
CA VAL A 214 -17.74 -1.19 32.83
C VAL A 214 -18.61 -1.26 31.56
N GLY A 215 -18.10 -0.74 30.46
CA GLY A 215 -18.80 -0.60 29.18
C GLY A 215 -19.47 0.78 28.99
N ASP A 216 -19.52 1.63 30.02
CA ASP A 216 -20.06 2.98 29.86
C ASP A 216 -19.24 3.78 28.84
N ALA A 217 -19.94 4.44 27.91
CA ALA A 217 -19.34 5.36 26.96
C ALA A 217 -19.10 6.72 27.62
N LEU A 218 -17.93 7.30 27.34
CA LEU A 218 -17.52 8.62 27.78
C LEU A 218 -17.55 9.60 26.62
N VAL A 219 -18.14 10.75 26.85
CA VAL A 219 -18.24 11.84 25.88
C VAL A 219 -17.76 13.15 26.49
N SER A 220 -17.27 14.06 25.65
CA SER A 220 -16.85 15.40 26.08
C SER A 220 -18.01 16.19 26.69
N SER A 221 -17.77 16.96 27.74
CA SER A 221 -18.73 17.81 28.39
C SER A 221 -19.01 19.11 27.65
N GLY A 222 -18.01 19.63 26.96
CA GLY A 222 -18.00 20.95 26.32
C GLY A 222 -17.68 22.11 27.25
N LEU A 223 -17.42 21.85 28.53
CA LEU A 223 -17.25 22.90 29.53
C LEU A 223 -15.83 23.46 29.60
N ASP A 224 -14.86 22.72 29.09
CA ASP A 224 -13.48 23.19 28.93
C ASP A 224 -13.34 24.26 27.82
N GLY A 225 -14.36 24.44 26.99
CA GLY A 225 -14.36 25.39 25.86
C GLY A 225 -13.40 25.01 24.72
N ILE A 226 -12.79 23.82 24.80
CA ILE A 226 -11.83 23.29 23.81
C ILE A 226 -12.55 22.28 22.91
N PHE A 227 -13.15 21.28 23.54
CA PHE A 227 -13.81 20.20 22.81
C PHE A 227 -15.33 20.45 22.70
N PRO A 228 -15.92 20.28 21.50
CA PRO A 228 -17.37 20.28 21.36
C PRO A 228 -18.02 19.26 22.30
N LYS A 229 -19.19 19.58 22.82
CA LYS A 229 -19.95 18.69 23.69
C LYS A 229 -20.42 17.43 22.95
N GLY A 230 -20.32 16.27 23.60
CA GLY A 230 -20.92 15.03 23.11
C GLY A 230 -20.04 14.21 22.18
N LEU A 231 -18.80 14.61 21.95
CA LEU A 231 -17.86 13.82 21.14
C LEU A 231 -17.35 12.60 21.93
N PRO A 232 -17.28 11.41 21.31
CA PRO A 232 -16.73 10.22 21.94
C PRO A 232 -15.28 10.43 22.39
N ILE A 233 -14.96 9.91 23.59
CA ILE A 233 -13.60 9.88 24.13
C ILE A 233 -13.12 8.44 24.23
N GLY A 234 -13.95 7.55 24.78
CA GLY A 234 -13.61 6.16 25.01
C GLY A 234 -14.65 5.43 25.81
N ARG A 235 -14.31 4.20 26.25
CA ARG A 235 -15.18 3.34 27.06
C ARG A 235 -14.50 2.91 28.34
N VAL A 236 -15.27 2.82 29.42
CA VAL A 236 -14.81 2.30 30.71
C VAL A 236 -14.53 0.80 30.58
N VAL A 237 -13.29 0.39 30.89
CA VAL A 237 -12.86 -1.01 30.85
C VAL A 237 -12.68 -1.62 32.24
N ALA A 238 -12.33 -0.80 33.24
CA ALA A 238 -12.22 -1.22 34.63
C ALA A 238 -12.53 -0.07 35.57
N ILE A 239 -12.93 -0.39 36.79
CA ILE A 239 -13.25 0.62 37.82
C ILE A 239 -12.38 0.36 39.04
N ASP A 240 -11.66 1.39 39.48
CA ASP A 240 -10.92 1.32 40.73
C ASP A 240 -11.70 2.03 41.85
N LYS A 241 -12.26 1.22 42.75
CA LYS A 241 -12.96 1.66 43.96
C LYS A 241 -12.12 1.52 45.22
N ARG A 242 -10.84 1.10 45.12
CA ARG A 242 -10.00 0.76 46.28
C ARG A 242 -9.46 1.97 47.02
N GLY A 243 -9.39 3.15 46.40
CA GLY A 243 -8.94 4.39 47.06
C GLY A 243 -9.84 4.79 48.22
N GLN A 244 -9.28 5.34 49.31
CA GLN A 244 -10.03 6.00 50.37
C GLN A 244 -10.22 7.46 50.00
N GLY A 245 -11.45 7.91 49.80
CA GLY A 245 -11.75 9.29 49.42
C GLY A 245 -13.12 9.51 48.80
N LEU A 246 -13.42 10.76 48.46
CA LEU A 246 -14.68 11.20 47.88
C LEU A 246 -14.85 10.81 46.39
N PHE A 247 -13.76 10.46 45.75
CA PHE A 247 -13.72 10.17 44.31
C PHE A 247 -13.36 8.72 44.04
N GLN A 248 -13.79 8.23 42.90
CA GLN A 248 -13.43 6.97 42.28
C GLN A 248 -12.76 7.25 40.92
N SER A 249 -11.98 6.30 40.42
CA SER A 249 -11.38 6.37 39.08
C SER A 249 -11.78 5.13 38.26
N ALA A 250 -11.73 5.26 36.97
CA ALA A 250 -12.01 4.17 36.05
C ALA A 250 -11.01 4.18 34.89
N GLU A 251 -10.52 3.01 34.52
CA GLU A 251 -9.70 2.85 33.32
C GLU A 251 -10.55 2.98 32.07
N VAL A 252 -10.03 3.63 31.05
CA VAL A 252 -10.73 3.98 29.82
C VAL A 252 -9.90 3.52 28.62
N ALA A 253 -10.52 2.75 27.73
CA ALA A 253 -9.99 2.50 26.40
C ALA A 253 -10.42 3.66 25.49
N PRO A 254 -9.47 4.37 24.83
CA PRO A 254 -9.82 5.45 23.89
C PRO A 254 -10.58 4.88 22.70
N GLU A 255 -11.54 5.65 22.17
CA GLU A 255 -12.34 5.23 21.02
C GLU A 255 -11.56 5.39 19.70
N VAL A 256 -10.61 6.32 19.65
CA VAL A 256 -9.77 6.60 18.49
C VAL A 256 -8.55 5.69 18.48
N ASP A 257 -8.35 4.96 17.39
CA ASP A 257 -7.09 4.26 17.14
C ASP A 257 -6.03 5.26 16.67
N ILE A 258 -5.25 5.74 17.62
CA ILE A 258 -4.23 6.77 17.40
C ILE A 258 -3.11 6.26 16.51
N GLU A 259 -2.82 4.96 16.53
CA GLU A 259 -1.71 4.39 15.74
C GLU A 259 -2.02 4.37 14.25
N ARG A 260 -3.28 4.27 13.87
CA ARG A 260 -3.74 4.23 12.47
C ARG A 260 -4.26 5.56 11.94
N LEU A 261 -4.09 6.63 12.72
CA LEU A 261 -4.63 7.93 12.36
C LEU A 261 -3.75 8.60 11.29
N GLU A 262 -4.34 8.94 10.15
CA GLU A 262 -3.68 9.60 9.03
C GLU A 262 -4.14 11.03 8.81
N GLU A 263 -5.44 11.30 9.03
CA GLU A 263 -6.05 12.62 8.90
C GLU A 263 -6.83 13.00 10.15
N VAL A 264 -6.86 14.30 10.46
CA VAL A 264 -7.60 14.90 11.56
C VAL A 264 -8.33 16.15 11.11
N LEU A 265 -9.46 16.46 11.80
CA LEU A 265 -10.10 17.77 11.74
C LEU A 265 -9.59 18.63 12.89
N VAL A 266 -9.16 19.84 12.59
CA VAL A 266 -8.71 20.82 13.57
C VAL A 266 -9.71 21.97 13.62
N THR A 267 -10.13 22.36 14.82
CA THR A 267 -11.05 23.49 15.01
C THR A 267 -10.30 24.82 14.82
N ARG A 268 -10.94 25.79 14.18
CA ARG A 268 -10.43 27.17 14.05
C ARG A 268 -11.14 28.18 14.98
N GLY A 269 -12.06 27.70 15.77
CA GLY A 269 -12.87 28.49 16.69
C GLY A 269 -13.84 27.59 17.44
N PRO A 270 -14.84 28.16 18.10
CA PRO A 270 -15.89 27.39 18.78
C PRO A 270 -16.61 26.50 17.78
N VAL A 271 -16.71 25.22 18.11
CA VAL A 271 -17.42 24.22 17.30
C VAL A 271 -18.49 23.57 18.17
N THR A 272 -19.67 23.38 17.61
CA THR A 272 -20.78 22.68 18.25
C THR A 272 -21.25 21.54 17.35
N PRO A 273 -21.73 20.41 17.91
CA PRO A 273 -22.43 19.40 17.13
C PRO A 273 -23.71 19.98 16.50
N VAL A 274 -24.02 19.53 15.29
CA VAL A 274 -25.32 19.82 14.69
C VAL A 274 -26.39 19.07 15.50
N GLU A 275 -27.29 19.80 16.13
CA GLU A 275 -28.43 19.18 16.82
C GLU A 275 -29.34 18.54 15.75
N PRO A 276 -29.63 17.24 15.85
CA PRO A 276 -30.54 16.62 14.88
C PRO A 276 -31.88 17.38 14.94
N ALA A 277 -32.39 17.76 13.76
CA ALA A 277 -33.67 18.43 13.65
C ALA A 277 -34.73 17.64 14.46
N PRO A 278 -35.57 18.32 15.26
CA PRO A 278 -36.62 17.63 16.01
C PRO A 278 -37.47 16.82 15.03
N ALA A 279 -37.65 15.53 15.34
CA ALA A 279 -38.53 14.67 14.55
C ALA A 279 -39.85 15.39 14.38
N ALA A 280 -40.30 15.59 13.14
CA ALA A 280 -41.60 16.20 12.88
C ALA A 280 -42.66 15.40 13.66
N PRO A 281 -43.56 16.07 14.37
CA PRO A 281 -44.64 15.36 15.07
C PRO A 281 -45.40 14.56 14.00
N GLY A 282 -45.47 13.25 14.22
CA GLY A 282 -46.12 12.33 13.28
C GLY A 282 -47.59 12.74 13.14
N GLU A 283 -47.99 12.91 11.87
CA GLU A 283 -49.39 12.93 11.46
C GLU A 283 -50.02 11.56 11.62
#